data_15a07d35955291cdb7e980061968526d
#
_entry.id   15a07d35955291cdb7e980061968526d
#
_cell.length_a   1.000
_cell.length_b   1.000
_cell.length_c   1.000
_cell.angle_alpha   90.00
_cell.angle_beta   90.00
_cell.angle_gamma   90.00
#
_symmetry.space_group_name_H-M   'P 1'
#
loop_
_entity.id
_entity.type
_entity.pdbx_description
1 polymer ?
#
loop_
_entity_poly.entity_id
_entity_poly.type
_entity_poly.pdbx_seq_one_letter_code
_entity_poly.pdbx_strand_id
1 'polypeptide(L)'
;MCSSCIREKLITAPLSNSVLPGITRDSVLQIARDLSIPLVEQMIPREMLYLADVAFFTGTAAEVTPIRSVDKINVGKGGIGPITKAIQKEFYAIVRGEKNDRHGWLTPVPVRSKQPIERVRELTAV
;
A
#
# COMPACT_ATOMS: atom_id res chain seq x y z
N MET A 1 1.08 8.85 -0.29
CA MET A 1 1.43 9.05 -1.70
C MET A 1 0.26 8.65 -2.58
N CYS A 2 0.02 9.35 -3.70
CA CYS A 2 -1.06 9.05 -4.63
C CYS A 2 -0.50 8.36 -5.88
N SER A 3 -1.16 7.30 -6.33
CA SER A 3 -0.92 6.63 -7.61
C SER A 3 -2.23 6.60 -8.39
N SER A 4 -2.16 6.69 -9.70
CA SER A 4 -3.32 6.67 -10.58
C SER A 4 -3.17 5.61 -11.66
N CYS A 5 -4.28 5.08 -12.15
CA CYS A 5 -4.31 4.18 -13.28
C CYS A 5 -5.09 4.83 -14.42
N ILE A 6 -4.45 4.88 -15.59
CA ILE A 6 -5.05 5.37 -16.82
C ILE A 6 -4.78 4.33 -17.89
N ARG A 7 -5.82 3.88 -18.57
CA ARG A 7 -5.72 2.89 -19.66
C ARG A 7 -4.87 1.68 -19.26
N GLU A 8 -5.18 1.09 -18.10
CA GLU A 8 -4.51 -0.11 -17.56
C GLU A 8 -3.03 0.07 -17.19
N LYS A 9 -2.52 1.30 -17.17
CA LYS A 9 -1.16 1.62 -16.72
C LYS A 9 -1.20 2.19 -15.31
N LEU A 10 -0.36 1.68 -14.43
CA LEU A 10 -0.13 2.27 -13.12
C LEU A 10 0.86 3.43 -13.25
N ILE A 11 0.43 4.62 -12.88
CA ILE A 11 1.24 5.83 -12.92
C ILE A 11 1.52 6.27 -11.49
N THR A 12 2.77 6.56 -11.20
CA THR A 12 3.21 7.05 -9.89
C THR A 12 4.22 8.18 -10.05
N ALA A 13 4.28 9.09 -9.09
CA ALA A 13 5.23 10.17 -9.13
C ALA A 13 6.66 9.64 -8.87
N PRO A 14 7.67 10.13 -9.60
CA PRO A 14 9.07 9.78 -9.37
C PRO A 14 9.56 10.38 -8.05
N LEU A 15 10.59 9.78 -7.45
CA LEU A 15 11.18 10.25 -6.19
C LEU A 15 11.76 11.67 -6.30
N SER A 16 12.15 12.11 -7.50
CA SER A 16 12.60 13.47 -7.78
C SER A 16 11.55 14.56 -7.49
N ASN A 17 10.28 14.20 -7.40
CA ASN A 17 9.17 15.13 -7.15
C ASN A 17 8.88 15.33 -5.65
N SER A 18 9.88 15.33 -4.80
CA SER A 18 9.73 15.49 -3.34
C SER A 18 8.79 14.45 -2.70
N VAL A 19 8.73 13.27 -3.30
CA VAL A 19 7.96 12.14 -2.80
C VAL A 19 8.83 11.32 -1.85
N LEU A 20 8.31 11.02 -0.65
CA LEU A 20 9.00 10.14 0.27
C LEU A 20 9.17 8.73 -0.33
N PRO A 21 10.37 8.11 -0.21
CA PRO A 21 10.62 6.73 -0.60
C PRO A 21 9.93 5.78 0.39
N GLY A 22 8.60 5.70 0.30
CA GLY A 22 7.78 4.90 1.23
C GLY A 22 7.90 3.41 0.95
N ILE A 23 8.01 2.61 2.02
CA ILE A 23 8.07 1.15 1.95
C ILE A 23 6.82 0.58 1.25
N THR A 24 5.63 1.07 1.59
CA THR A 24 4.37 0.64 0.95
C THR A 24 4.36 0.97 -0.54
N ARG A 25 4.92 2.13 -0.95
CA ARG A 25 5.07 2.47 -2.35
C ARG A 25 5.92 1.44 -3.07
N ASP A 26 7.10 1.14 -2.53
CA ASP A 26 8.03 0.18 -3.13
C ASP A 26 7.39 -1.21 -3.25
N SER A 27 6.73 -1.68 -2.19
CA SER A 27 6.00 -2.94 -2.19
C SER A 27 4.93 -2.98 -3.30
N VAL A 28 4.15 -1.91 -3.45
CA VAL A 28 3.13 -1.81 -4.51
C VAL A 28 3.73 -1.84 -5.90
N LEU A 29 4.87 -1.17 -6.12
CA LEU A 29 5.56 -1.19 -7.41
C LEU A 29 6.11 -2.58 -7.73
N GLN A 30 6.62 -3.31 -6.76
CA GLN A 30 7.07 -4.69 -6.94
C GLN A 30 5.91 -5.64 -7.24
N ILE A 31 4.80 -5.52 -6.51
CA ILE A 31 3.57 -6.26 -6.78
C ILE A 31 3.05 -5.98 -8.20
N ALA A 32 3.06 -4.72 -8.62
CA ALA A 32 2.64 -4.36 -9.98
C ALA A 32 3.50 -5.04 -11.05
N ARG A 33 4.82 -5.10 -10.84
CA ARG A 33 5.74 -5.85 -11.73
C ARG A 33 5.44 -7.34 -11.73
N ASP A 34 5.22 -7.93 -10.55
CA ASP A 34 4.87 -9.37 -10.41
C ASP A 34 3.56 -9.72 -11.13
N LEU A 35 2.60 -8.79 -11.13
CA LEU A 35 1.33 -8.94 -11.82
C LEU A 35 1.38 -8.51 -13.30
N SER A 36 2.56 -8.17 -13.81
CA SER A 36 2.76 -7.67 -15.19
C SER A 36 1.90 -6.44 -15.51
N ILE A 37 1.61 -5.61 -14.52
CA ILE A 37 0.91 -4.35 -14.71
C ILE A 37 1.90 -3.31 -15.22
N PRO A 38 1.65 -2.68 -16.38
CA PRO A 38 2.52 -1.64 -16.92
C PRO A 38 2.69 -0.49 -15.92
N LEU A 39 3.93 -0.14 -15.60
CA LEU A 39 4.29 0.86 -14.62
C LEU A 39 5.00 2.03 -15.29
N VAL A 40 4.56 3.25 -14.98
CA VAL A 40 5.19 4.49 -15.46
C VAL A 40 5.45 5.41 -14.26
N GLU A 41 6.69 5.83 -14.10
CA GLU A 41 7.06 6.87 -13.15
C GLU A 41 7.10 8.22 -13.87
N GLN A 42 6.11 9.07 -13.61
CA GLN A 42 6.03 10.40 -14.19
C GLN A 42 5.32 11.36 -13.24
N MET A 43 5.49 12.65 -13.49
CA MET A 43 4.74 13.68 -12.78
C MET A 43 3.24 13.48 -13.00
N ILE A 44 2.48 13.59 -11.91
CA ILE A 44 1.01 13.50 -11.93
C ILE A 44 0.47 14.89 -11.62
N PRO A 45 0.17 15.73 -12.62
CA PRO A 45 -0.52 16.98 -12.39
C PRO A 45 -1.94 16.71 -11.88
N ARG A 46 -2.51 17.67 -11.15
CA ARG A 46 -3.82 17.52 -10.50
C ARG A 46 -4.92 17.16 -11.51
N GLU A 47 -4.87 17.75 -12.69
CA GLU A 47 -5.83 17.55 -13.77
C GLU A 47 -5.85 16.09 -14.25
N MET A 48 -4.72 15.41 -14.17
CA MET A 48 -4.62 13.99 -14.54
C MET A 48 -5.44 13.09 -13.61
N LEU A 49 -5.67 13.49 -12.36
CA LEU A 49 -6.50 12.73 -11.42
C LEU A 49 -7.97 12.71 -11.83
N TYR A 50 -8.46 13.76 -12.52
CA TYR A 50 -9.84 13.80 -13.02
C TYR A 50 -10.04 12.90 -14.24
N LEU A 51 -8.96 12.60 -14.97
CA LEU A 51 -8.95 11.74 -16.15
C LEU A 51 -8.60 10.27 -15.81
N ALA A 52 -8.24 10.01 -14.56
CA ALA A 52 -7.85 8.68 -14.13
C ALA A 52 -9.05 7.74 -14.04
N ASP A 53 -8.87 6.50 -14.49
CA ASP A 53 -9.85 5.44 -14.30
C ASP A 53 -9.96 5.03 -12.84
N VAL A 54 -8.82 5.06 -12.13
CA VAL A 54 -8.70 4.74 -10.70
C VAL A 54 -7.56 5.55 -10.11
N ALA A 55 -7.69 5.94 -8.86
CA ALA A 55 -6.58 6.47 -8.05
C ALA A 55 -6.60 5.86 -6.66
N PHE A 56 -5.44 5.74 -6.03
CA PHE A 56 -5.32 5.23 -4.66
C PHE A 56 -4.12 5.84 -3.93
N PHE A 57 -4.23 5.87 -2.62
CA PHE A 57 -3.11 6.22 -1.75
C PHE A 57 -2.29 5.00 -1.36
N THR A 58 -1.00 5.21 -1.20
CA THR A 58 -0.08 4.25 -0.57
C THR A 58 0.65 4.89 0.59
N GLY A 59 0.76 4.19 1.70
CA GLY A 59 1.46 4.65 2.89
C GLY A 59 1.27 3.70 4.06
N THR A 60 2.05 3.86 5.11
CA THR A 60 1.99 3.00 6.30
C THR A 60 0.60 3.00 6.95
N ALA A 61 0.01 4.18 7.12
CA ALA A 61 -1.33 4.31 7.71
C ALA A 61 -2.46 4.10 6.69
N ALA A 62 -2.23 4.48 5.44
CA ALA A 62 -3.23 4.36 4.38
C ALA A 62 -3.21 2.99 3.69
N GLU A 63 -2.14 2.20 3.90
CA GLU A 63 -1.92 0.95 3.19
C GLU A 63 -2.09 1.14 1.68
N VAL A 64 -3.09 0.52 1.07
CA VAL A 64 -3.53 0.75 -0.31
C VAL A 64 -4.99 1.15 -0.28
N THR A 65 -5.26 2.44 -0.22
CA THR A 65 -6.63 2.98 -0.07
C THR A 65 -7.11 3.65 -1.36
N PRO A 66 -8.20 3.16 -1.98
CA PRO A 66 -8.75 3.77 -3.18
C PRO A 66 -9.31 5.17 -2.91
N ILE A 67 -9.15 6.07 -3.89
CA ILE A 67 -9.69 7.42 -3.87
C ILE A 67 -10.98 7.41 -4.68
N ARG A 68 -12.08 7.79 -4.03
CA ARG A 68 -13.39 7.86 -4.68
C ARG A 68 -13.56 9.12 -5.51
N SER A 69 -13.14 10.25 -4.98
CA SER A 69 -13.33 11.55 -5.61
C SER A 69 -12.22 12.52 -5.26
N VAL A 70 -11.97 13.46 -6.14
CA VAL A 70 -11.10 14.62 -5.97
C VAL A 70 -11.93 15.85 -6.27
N ASP A 71 -11.96 16.84 -5.36
CA ASP A 71 -12.75 18.07 -5.50
C ASP A 71 -14.24 17.82 -5.80
N LYS A 72 -14.83 16.79 -5.20
CA LYS A 72 -16.21 16.33 -5.42
C LYS A 72 -16.47 15.73 -6.82
N ILE A 73 -15.43 15.58 -7.64
CA ILE A 73 -15.50 14.91 -8.94
C ILE A 73 -15.08 13.47 -8.74
N ASN A 74 -15.90 12.51 -9.17
CA ASN A 74 -15.55 11.09 -9.06
C ASN A 74 -14.34 10.76 -9.92
N VAL A 75 -13.44 9.97 -9.38
CA VAL A 75 -12.34 9.35 -10.13
C VAL A 75 -12.90 8.11 -10.82
N GLY A 76 -12.87 8.09 -12.13
CA GLY A 76 -13.48 7.02 -12.91
C GLY A 76 -14.94 6.80 -12.53
N LYS A 77 -15.29 5.57 -12.14
CA LYS A 77 -16.65 5.20 -11.70
C LYS A 77 -16.89 5.44 -10.20
N GLY A 78 -15.97 6.07 -9.49
CA GLY A 78 -16.06 6.35 -8.05
C GLY A 78 -15.97 5.12 -7.16
N GLY A 79 -15.40 4.03 -7.65
CA GLY A 79 -15.21 2.79 -6.93
C GLY A 79 -13.80 2.23 -7.02
N ILE A 80 -13.58 1.07 -6.40
CA ILE A 80 -12.33 0.35 -6.51
C ILE A 80 -12.20 -0.28 -7.91
N GLY A 81 -11.17 0.09 -8.64
CA GLY A 81 -10.90 -0.49 -9.95
C GLY A 81 -10.20 -1.86 -9.87
N PRO A 82 -10.19 -2.61 -10.98
CA PRO A 82 -9.63 -3.96 -11.03
C PRO A 82 -8.15 -4.00 -10.66
N ILE A 83 -7.36 -3.05 -11.12
CA ILE A 83 -5.91 -2.96 -10.81
C ILE A 83 -5.70 -2.72 -9.32
N THR A 84 -6.38 -1.75 -8.72
CA THR A 84 -6.28 -1.49 -7.27
C THR A 84 -6.69 -2.70 -6.47
N LYS A 85 -7.77 -3.37 -6.87
CA LYS A 85 -8.25 -4.60 -6.20
C LYS A 85 -7.23 -5.74 -6.30
N ALA A 86 -6.59 -5.91 -7.45
CA ALA A 86 -5.55 -6.93 -7.64
C ALA A 86 -4.33 -6.64 -6.76
N ILE A 87 -3.86 -5.40 -6.74
CA ILE A 87 -2.74 -4.97 -5.89
C ILE A 87 -3.07 -5.15 -4.41
N GLN A 88 -4.26 -4.71 -3.96
CA GLN A 88 -4.69 -4.89 -2.57
C GLN A 88 -4.73 -6.36 -2.18
N LYS A 89 -5.32 -7.20 -3.01
CA LYS A 89 -5.44 -8.65 -2.75
C LYS A 89 -4.06 -9.28 -2.54
N GLU A 90 -3.10 -8.94 -3.41
CA GLU A 90 -1.74 -9.45 -3.32
C GLU A 90 -1.01 -8.91 -2.08
N PHE A 91 -1.10 -7.61 -1.85
CA PHE A 91 -0.49 -6.94 -0.70
C PHE A 91 -0.97 -7.55 0.62
N TYR A 92 -2.28 -7.65 0.81
CA TYR A 92 -2.83 -8.21 2.06
C TYR A 92 -2.57 -9.70 2.22
N ALA A 93 -2.55 -10.47 1.14
CA ALA A 93 -2.22 -11.90 1.21
C ALA A 93 -0.77 -12.12 1.69
N ILE A 94 0.16 -11.28 1.25
CA ILE A 94 1.56 -11.34 1.73
C ILE A 94 1.64 -10.89 3.19
N VAL A 95 1.08 -9.73 3.53
CA VAL A 95 1.15 -9.14 4.88
C VAL A 95 0.51 -10.03 5.94
N ARG A 96 -0.53 -10.78 5.59
CA ARG A 96 -1.22 -11.73 6.49
C ARG A 96 -0.56 -13.11 6.54
N GLY A 97 0.47 -13.33 5.75
CA GLY A 97 1.12 -14.64 5.66
C GLY A 97 0.30 -15.71 4.92
N GLU A 98 -0.71 -15.30 4.15
CA GLU A 98 -1.55 -16.19 3.33
C GLU A 98 -0.82 -16.62 2.04
N LYS A 99 0.18 -15.85 1.63
CA LYS A 99 1.06 -16.14 0.51
C LYS A 99 2.52 -16.17 0.93
N ASN A 100 3.33 -16.89 0.17
CA ASN A 100 4.76 -16.94 0.37
C ASN A 100 5.39 -15.54 0.20
N ASP A 101 6.19 -15.13 1.18
CA ASP A 101 6.91 -13.87 1.15
C ASP A 101 8.13 -13.96 0.21
N ARG A 102 7.89 -13.76 -1.08
CA ARG A 102 8.93 -13.83 -2.12
C ARG A 102 9.98 -12.74 -2.02
N HIS A 103 9.62 -11.64 -1.36
CA HIS A 103 10.47 -10.44 -1.27
C HIS A 103 11.18 -10.31 0.07
N GLY A 104 10.89 -11.18 1.04
CA GLY A 104 11.48 -11.12 2.37
C GLY A 104 11.02 -9.89 3.18
N TRP A 105 9.77 -9.48 3.04
CA TRP A 105 9.23 -8.28 3.71
C TRP A 105 8.77 -8.54 5.14
N LEU A 106 8.45 -9.80 5.45
CA LEU A 106 7.90 -10.15 6.75
C LEU A 106 9.02 -10.41 7.78
N THR A 107 8.93 -9.73 8.90
CA THR A 107 9.78 -10.01 10.06
C THR A 107 8.93 -10.65 11.15
N PRO A 108 9.14 -11.95 11.47
CA PRO A 108 8.40 -12.60 12.53
C PRO A 108 8.68 -11.92 13.88
N VAL A 109 7.61 -11.54 14.57
CA VAL A 109 7.73 -11.07 15.95
C VAL A 109 7.86 -12.30 16.85
N PRO A 110 8.97 -12.48 17.60
CA PRO A 110 9.09 -13.59 18.53
C PRO A 110 8.00 -13.47 19.58
N VAL A 111 7.14 -14.47 19.68
CA VAL A 111 6.16 -14.56 20.76
C VAL A 111 6.98 -14.80 22.04
N ARG A 112 7.08 -13.80 22.90
CA ARG A 112 7.57 -14.02 24.26
C ARG A 112 6.67 -15.09 24.88
N SER A 113 7.23 -16.26 25.17
CA SER A 113 6.55 -17.22 26.04
C SER A 113 6.08 -16.44 27.27
N LYS A 114 4.79 -16.51 27.58
CA LYS A 114 4.22 -15.90 28.78
C LYS A 114 5.02 -16.43 29.97
N GLN A 115 6.03 -15.69 30.41
CA GLN A 115 6.55 -15.93 31.76
C GLN A 115 5.40 -15.59 32.70
N PRO A 116 5.09 -16.46 33.67
CA PRO A 116 4.04 -16.18 34.64
C PRO A 116 4.35 -14.84 35.33
N ILE A 117 3.33 -14.02 35.51
CA ILE A 117 3.38 -12.68 36.13
C ILE A 117 3.73 -12.77 37.64
N GLU A 118 4.26 -13.89 38.12
CA GLU A 118 4.67 -14.07 39.52
C GLU A 118 5.78 -13.13 39.96
N ARG A 119 6.67 -12.70 39.06
CA ARG A 119 7.77 -11.77 39.43
C ARG A 119 7.34 -10.32 39.70
N VAL A 120 6.14 -9.92 39.35
CA VAL A 120 5.67 -8.55 39.61
C VAL A 120 5.11 -8.40 41.03
N ARG A 121 4.67 -9.49 41.67
CA ARG A 121 4.15 -9.45 43.03
C ARG A 121 5.25 -9.33 44.12
N GLU A 122 6.47 -9.74 43.83
CA GLU A 122 7.57 -9.59 44.77
C GLU A 122 8.15 -8.17 44.83
N LEU A 123 7.92 -7.33 43.79
CA LEU A 123 8.40 -5.95 43.78
C LEU A 123 7.39 -4.95 44.40
N THR A 124 6.17 -5.39 44.69
CA THR A 124 5.13 -4.57 45.35
C THR A 124 4.87 -4.95 46.80
N ALA A 125 5.63 -5.89 47.35
CA ALA A 125 5.53 -6.32 48.76
C ALA A 125 6.65 -5.72 49.62
N VAL A 126 6.77 -4.38 49.57
CA VAL A 126 7.59 -3.63 50.54
C VAL A 126 6.73 -2.56 51.17
#